data_6a72056fd522d8e40e91a9146d5a7465
#
_entry.id   6a72056fd522d8e40e91a9146d5a7465
#
_cell.length_a   1.000
_cell.length_b   1.000
_cell.length_c   1.000
_cell.angle_alpha   90.00
_cell.angle_beta   90.00
_cell.angle_gamma   90.00
#
_symmetry.space_group_name_H-M   'P 1'
#
loop_
_entity.id
_entity.type
_entity.pdbx_description
1 polymer ?
#
loop_
_entity_poly.entity_id
_entity_poly.type
_entity_poly.pdbx_seq_one_letter_code
_entity_poly.pdbx_strand_id
1 'polypeptide(L)'
;MGGLEQWNWYLDGWIIVAGILCAVSSALLGNFLVLRKMSMLGDAITHAILPGLAAAFMISDSRSSLPMFLGAVIAGILTALFTEWIRGFGKVDEGAAMGVVFTSLFALGLVMIVQAADHVDLDPGCVLYGAIELTPLDTILIAGWEIPRVVAVLSVVLIINLLFVIFFLKELKLSSFDPALATTTGFNATIIHYTLMTLVAITAVASFETVGNILVVAMFVVPPAAAYMLTDRLGIMIALSAVLATIAAVTGHISAITVPHWFGYQSTSTAGMMAVTAGLLFVVAALFGPRHGIVVVFIRRQILAWSILSGDIIALMYRIEERNPQLKPDVSYLREILFSRSISTSLTLRYLTRHAQLSDSNGNYQLTELGRDRARQLVRSHRLWEHYLVEHAGMSAENIHKKAEKLEHFTDRRLREKLNEDTIATDQDPHGRPIPPEEQTN
;
A
#
# COMPACT_ATOMS: atom_id res chain seq x y z
N MET A 1 18.50 -30.39 2.24
CA MET A 1 19.77 -29.75 1.82
C MET A 1 20.18 -30.11 0.38
N GLY A 2 19.52 -31.01 -0.31
CA GLY A 2 19.91 -31.53 -1.62
C GLY A 2 19.78 -30.61 -2.84
N GLY A 3 19.12 -29.47 -2.76
CA GLY A 3 18.98 -28.58 -3.93
C GLY A 3 20.16 -27.62 -4.18
N LEU A 4 20.92 -27.28 -3.15
CA LEU A 4 22.05 -26.35 -3.27
C LEU A 4 23.33 -27.03 -3.80
N GLU A 5 23.36 -28.34 -3.91
CA GLU A 5 24.48 -29.09 -4.55
C GLU A 5 24.54 -28.84 -6.08
N GLN A 6 23.44 -28.38 -6.68
CA GLN A 6 23.36 -28.02 -8.11
C GLN A 6 23.69 -26.55 -8.38
N TRP A 7 23.99 -25.75 -7.33
CA TRP A 7 24.29 -24.33 -7.46
C TRP A 7 25.56 -24.07 -8.24
N ASN A 8 25.42 -23.31 -9.33
CA ASN A 8 26.51 -22.83 -10.14
C ASN A 8 26.56 -21.30 -10.16
N TRP A 9 27.50 -20.71 -9.44
CA TRP A 9 27.63 -19.25 -9.33
C TRP A 9 27.69 -18.52 -10.68
N TYR A 10 28.24 -19.13 -11.71
CA TYR A 10 28.29 -18.52 -13.04
C TYR A 10 26.90 -18.45 -13.70
N LEU A 11 26.13 -19.50 -13.57
CA LEU A 11 24.76 -19.56 -14.17
C LEU A 11 23.74 -18.84 -13.26
N ASP A 12 23.63 -19.24 -12.01
CA ASP A 12 22.64 -18.73 -11.06
C ASP A 12 22.87 -17.26 -10.73
N GLY A 13 24.15 -16.82 -10.69
CA GLY A 13 24.50 -15.43 -10.45
C GLY A 13 23.94 -14.49 -11.53
N TRP A 14 24.06 -14.86 -12.82
CA TRP A 14 23.51 -14.05 -13.91
C TRP A 14 21.97 -14.05 -13.93
N ILE A 15 21.34 -15.17 -13.59
CA ILE A 15 19.87 -15.27 -13.47
C ILE A 15 19.38 -14.32 -12.37
N ILE A 16 20.04 -14.33 -11.21
CA ILE A 16 19.70 -13.42 -10.09
C ILE A 16 19.90 -11.96 -10.50
N VAL A 17 21.01 -11.63 -11.15
CA VAL A 17 21.31 -10.25 -11.60
C VAL A 17 20.23 -9.77 -12.58
N ALA A 18 19.88 -10.59 -13.57
CA ALA A 18 18.80 -10.26 -14.51
C ALA A 18 17.46 -10.06 -13.80
N GLY A 19 17.11 -10.95 -12.86
CA GLY A 19 15.92 -10.83 -12.03
C GLY A 19 15.89 -9.56 -11.19
N ILE A 20 17.00 -9.18 -10.56
CA ILE A 20 17.13 -7.94 -9.79
C ILE A 20 16.96 -6.72 -10.68
N LEU A 21 17.64 -6.67 -11.84
CA LEU A 21 17.56 -5.56 -12.77
C LEU A 21 16.13 -5.36 -13.28
N CYS A 22 15.45 -6.44 -13.68
CA CYS A 22 14.04 -6.42 -14.06
C CYS A 22 13.17 -5.93 -12.90
N ALA A 23 13.30 -6.53 -11.72
CA ALA A 23 12.47 -6.24 -10.57
C ALA A 23 12.61 -4.80 -10.07
N VAL A 24 13.85 -4.29 -9.97
CA VAL A 24 14.12 -2.92 -9.53
C VAL A 24 13.67 -1.90 -10.56
N SER A 25 13.96 -2.13 -11.87
CA SER A 25 13.49 -1.24 -12.94
C SER A 25 11.99 -1.10 -12.96
N SER A 26 11.28 -2.21 -12.85
CA SER A 26 9.81 -2.25 -12.81
C SER A 26 9.27 -1.60 -11.53
N ALA A 27 9.85 -1.89 -10.36
CA ALA A 27 9.42 -1.33 -9.10
C ALA A 27 9.60 0.19 -9.01
N LEU A 28 10.67 0.76 -9.60
CA LEU A 28 10.91 2.20 -9.63
C LEU A 28 9.74 2.95 -10.27
N LEU A 29 9.29 2.52 -11.44
CA LEU A 29 8.16 3.13 -12.15
C LEU A 29 6.83 2.69 -11.53
N GLY A 30 6.73 1.45 -11.07
CA GLY A 30 5.57 0.87 -10.43
C GLY A 30 5.07 1.65 -9.21
N ASN A 31 5.96 2.31 -8.45
CA ASN A 31 5.56 3.21 -7.36
C ASN A 31 4.58 4.30 -7.84
N PHE A 32 4.85 4.89 -8.98
CA PHE A 32 4.00 5.95 -9.55
C PHE A 32 2.74 5.37 -10.17
N LEU A 33 2.79 4.16 -10.75
CA LEU A 33 1.60 3.47 -11.24
C LEU A 33 0.62 3.15 -10.10
N VAL A 34 1.11 2.62 -8.99
CA VAL A 34 0.29 2.32 -7.80
C VAL A 34 -0.33 3.58 -7.23
N LEU A 35 0.43 4.67 -7.08
CA LEU A 35 -0.07 5.95 -6.57
C LEU A 35 -1.12 6.59 -7.48
N ARG A 36 -1.00 6.41 -8.81
CA ARG A 36 -1.96 6.89 -9.80
C ARG A 36 -3.13 5.93 -10.04
N LYS A 37 -3.17 4.79 -9.34
CA LYS A 37 -4.15 3.70 -9.51
C LYS A 37 -4.11 3.01 -10.88
N MET A 38 -3.01 3.12 -11.60
CA MET A 38 -2.76 2.56 -12.94
C MET A 38 -1.95 1.25 -12.90
N SER A 39 -2.07 0.48 -11.84
CA SER A 39 -1.24 -0.72 -11.61
C SER A 39 -1.39 -1.80 -12.69
N MET A 40 -2.53 -1.86 -13.36
CA MET A 40 -2.79 -2.84 -14.44
C MET A 40 -2.20 -2.44 -15.80
N LEU A 41 -1.59 -1.23 -15.92
CA LEU A 41 -1.04 -0.76 -17.20
C LEU A 41 0.10 -1.66 -17.71
N GLY A 42 0.97 -2.12 -16.81
CA GLY A 42 2.04 -3.05 -17.17
C GLY A 42 1.52 -4.34 -17.81
N ASP A 43 0.46 -4.90 -17.24
CA ASP A 43 -0.21 -6.09 -17.75
C ASP A 43 -0.87 -5.84 -19.11
N ALA A 44 -1.59 -4.74 -19.26
CA ALA A 44 -2.20 -4.35 -20.52
C ALA A 44 -1.17 -4.21 -21.65
N ILE A 45 0.00 -3.61 -21.36
CA ILE A 45 1.07 -3.44 -22.33
C ILE A 45 1.65 -4.80 -22.75
N THR A 46 1.98 -5.67 -21.79
CA THR A 46 2.63 -6.96 -22.10
C THR A 46 1.76 -7.88 -22.95
N HIS A 47 0.45 -7.82 -22.82
CA HIS A 47 -0.46 -8.55 -23.69
C HIS A 47 -0.67 -7.88 -25.06
N ALA A 48 -0.61 -6.56 -25.12
CA ALA A 48 -0.86 -5.81 -26.34
C ALA A 48 0.37 -5.65 -27.25
N ILE A 49 1.53 -6.21 -26.91
CA ILE A 49 2.74 -6.15 -27.76
C ILE A 49 2.68 -7.11 -28.96
N LEU A 50 1.83 -8.12 -28.92
CA LEU A 50 1.74 -9.15 -29.98
C LEU A 50 1.55 -8.60 -31.40
N PRO A 51 0.63 -7.64 -31.66
CA PRO A 51 0.49 -7.09 -33.00
C PRO A 51 1.74 -6.34 -33.45
N GLY A 52 2.47 -5.71 -32.52
CA GLY A 52 3.74 -5.04 -32.81
C GLY A 52 4.84 -6.02 -33.23
N LEU A 53 4.94 -7.15 -32.54
CA LEU A 53 5.84 -8.23 -32.89
C LEU A 53 5.50 -8.82 -34.26
N ALA A 54 4.22 -9.13 -34.50
CA ALA A 54 3.76 -9.68 -35.77
C ALA A 54 4.01 -8.69 -36.94
N ALA A 55 3.70 -7.41 -36.76
CA ALA A 55 3.95 -6.38 -37.75
C ALA A 55 5.46 -6.22 -38.05
N ALA A 56 6.29 -6.19 -37.00
CA ALA A 56 7.73 -6.09 -37.16
C ALA A 56 8.30 -7.27 -37.97
N PHE A 57 7.82 -8.49 -37.68
CA PHE A 57 8.18 -9.70 -38.42
C PHE A 57 7.75 -9.61 -39.90
N MET A 58 6.50 -9.24 -40.14
CA MET A 58 5.96 -9.13 -41.53
C MET A 58 6.67 -8.06 -42.37
N ILE A 59 7.19 -7.00 -41.74
CA ILE A 59 7.90 -5.92 -42.44
C ILE A 59 9.37 -6.26 -42.68
N SER A 60 10.02 -6.89 -41.68
CA SER A 60 11.47 -7.11 -41.72
C SER A 60 11.88 -8.46 -42.30
N ASP A 61 10.95 -9.40 -42.44
CA ASP A 61 11.20 -10.83 -42.79
C ASP A 61 12.36 -11.44 -41.98
N SER A 62 12.61 -10.88 -40.79
CA SER A 62 13.75 -11.22 -39.95
C SER A 62 13.33 -11.42 -38.49
N ARG A 63 13.87 -12.45 -37.86
CA ARG A 63 13.75 -12.70 -36.41
C ARG A 63 14.82 -11.95 -35.60
N SER A 64 15.50 -10.95 -36.17
CA SER A 64 16.49 -10.18 -35.42
C SER A 64 15.81 -9.43 -34.28
N SER A 65 16.44 -9.40 -33.11
CA SER A 65 15.88 -8.84 -31.89
C SER A 65 15.54 -7.34 -32.00
N LEU A 66 16.31 -6.57 -32.80
CA LEU A 66 16.13 -5.13 -32.84
C LEU A 66 14.80 -4.69 -33.50
N PRO A 67 14.43 -5.17 -34.71
CA PRO A 67 13.11 -4.87 -35.27
C PRO A 67 11.96 -5.36 -34.40
N MET A 68 12.08 -6.57 -33.84
CA MET A 68 11.05 -7.15 -32.95
C MET A 68 10.87 -6.31 -31.69
N PHE A 69 11.96 -5.89 -31.06
CA PHE A 69 11.94 -5.01 -29.91
C PHE A 69 11.29 -3.65 -30.22
N LEU A 70 11.65 -3.02 -31.34
CA LEU A 70 11.06 -1.74 -31.75
C LEU A 70 9.56 -1.87 -32.03
N GLY A 71 9.13 -2.94 -32.71
CA GLY A 71 7.72 -3.21 -32.95
C GLY A 71 6.92 -3.39 -31.64
N ALA A 72 7.46 -4.14 -30.72
CA ALA A 72 6.88 -4.34 -29.39
C ALA A 72 6.78 -3.02 -28.59
N VAL A 73 7.83 -2.20 -28.60
CA VAL A 73 7.85 -0.89 -27.93
C VAL A 73 6.79 0.05 -28.55
N ILE A 74 6.68 0.11 -29.88
CA ILE A 74 5.67 0.91 -30.55
C ILE A 74 4.26 0.46 -30.15
N ALA A 75 3.98 -0.84 -30.15
CA ALA A 75 2.69 -1.37 -29.73
C ALA A 75 2.40 -1.07 -28.25
N GLY A 76 3.39 -1.18 -27.39
CA GLY A 76 3.27 -0.83 -25.97
C GLY A 76 2.93 0.65 -25.75
N ILE A 77 3.60 1.56 -26.49
CA ILE A 77 3.30 3.00 -26.45
C ILE A 77 1.89 3.28 -26.97
N LEU A 78 1.50 2.65 -28.10
CA LEU A 78 0.15 2.79 -28.65
C LEU A 78 -0.91 2.30 -27.67
N THR A 79 -0.65 1.20 -26.97
CA THR A 79 -1.55 0.69 -25.90
C THR A 79 -1.77 1.74 -24.81
N ALA A 80 -0.71 2.36 -24.33
CA ALA A 80 -0.79 3.40 -23.32
C ALA A 80 -1.56 4.63 -23.85
N LEU A 81 -1.29 5.06 -25.08
CA LEU A 81 -1.95 6.20 -25.72
C LEU A 81 -3.45 5.93 -25.95
N PHE A 82 -3.82 4.76 -26.48
CA PHE A 82 -5.21 4.40 -26.71
C PHE A 82 -5.99 4.25 -25.41
N THR A 83 -5.40 3.69 -24.38
CA THR A 83 -6.01 3.62 -23.06
C THR A 83 -6.35 5.00 -22.52
N GLU A 84 -5.39 5.95 -22.61
CA GLU A 84 -5.61 7.30 -22.14
C GLU A 84 -6.63 8.07 -23.01
N TRP A 85 -6.60 7.86 -24.31
CA TRP A 85 -7.55 8.44 -25.23
C TRP A 85 -8.99 7.97 -24.96
N ILE A 86 -9.21 6.66 -24.78
CA ILE A 86 -10.52 6.10 -24.46
C ILE A 86 -10.99 6.61 -23.08
N ARG A 87 -10.11 6.65 -22.08
CA ARG A 87 -10.41 7.19 -20.77
C ARG A 87 -10.87 8.65 -20.83
N GLY A 88 -10.11 9.48 -21.55
CA GLY A 88 -10.39 10.91 -21.66
C GLY A 88 -11.66 11.23 -22.45
N PHE A 89 -11.83 10.56 -23.58
CA PHE A 89 -12.94 10.82 -24.50
C PHE A 89 -14.25 10.16 -24.03
N GLY A 90 -14.16 8.90 -23.58
CA GLY A 90 -15.32 8.11 -23.16
C GLY A 90 -15.77 8.35 -21.71
N LYS A 91 -14.99 9.08 -20.91
CA LYS A 91 -15.20 9.21 -19.44
C LYS A 91 -15.39 7.85 -18.75
N VAL A 92 -14.72 6.83 -19.27
CA VAL A 92 -14.77 5.45 -18.80
C VAL A 92 -13.72 5.26 -17.71
N ASP A 93 -14.01 4.35 -16.77
CA ASP A 93 -13.03 3.94 -15.78
C ASP A 93 -11.75 3.40 -16.42
N GLU A 94 -10.62 3.66 -15.79
CA GLU A 94 -9.30 3.32 -16.32
C GLU A 94 -9.13 1.83 -16.57
N GLY A 95 -9.60 0.98 -15.64
CA GLY A 95 -9.57 -0.48 -15.79
C GLY A 95 -10.38 -0.97 -16.99
N ALA A 96 -11.55 -0.37 -17.23
CA ALA A 96 -12.38 -0.70 -18.39
C ALA A 96 -11.74 -0.23 -19.71
N ALA A 97 -11.15 0.97 -19.75
CA ALA A 97 -10.43 1.46 -20.92
C ALA A 97 -9.23 0.55 -21.26
N MET A 98 -8.43 0.18 -20.27
CA MET A 98 -7.34 -0.80 -20.45
C MET A 98 -7.85 -2.13 -20.96
N GLY A 99 -8.93 -2.67 -20.38
CA GLY A 99 -9.53 -3.94 -20.78
C GLY A 99 -9.92 -3.96 -22.25
N VAL A 100 -10.58 -2.92 -22.75
CA VAL A 100 -10.97 -2.80 -24.16
C VAL A 100 -9.75 -2.73 -25.07
N VAL A 101 -8.75 -1.91 -24.73
CA VAL A 101 -7.57 -1.72 -25.57
C VAL A 101 -6.74 -3.00 -25.67
N PHE A 102 -6.42 -3.61 -24.52
CA PHE A 102 -5.55 -4.78 -24.53
C PHE A 102 -6.24 -5.98 -25.20
N THR A 103 -7.52 -6.23 -24.94
CA THR A 103 -8.23 -7.35 -25.58
C THR A 103 -8.34 -7.18 -27.10
N SER A 104 -8.59 -5.93 -27.55
CA SER A 104 -8.67 -5.63 -28.99
C SER A 104 -7.31 -5.79 -29.68
N LEU A 105 -6.24 -5.26 -29.08
CA LEU A 105 -4.88 -5.38 -29.63
C LEU A 105 -4.37 -6.83 -29.55
N PHE A 106 -4.65 -7.54 -28.45
CA PHE A 106 -4.30 -8.96 -28.33
C PHE A 106 -4.99 -9.81 -29.40
N ALA A 107 -6.29 -9.61 -29.61
CA ALA A 107 -7.04 -10.30 -30.66
C ALA A 107 -6.49 -10.00 -32.06
N LEU A 108 -6.17 -8.71 -32.33
CA LEU A 108 -5.52 -8.31 -33.57
C LEU A 108 -4.16 -9.00 -33.74
N GLY A 109 -3.36 -9.05 -32.69
CA GLY A 109 -2.06 -9.74 -32.67
C GLY A 109 -2.18 -11.23 -33.00
N LEU A 110 -3.17 -11.91 -32.42
CA LEU A 110 -3.42 -13.35 -32.71
C LEU A 110 -3.78 -13.56 -34.19
N VAL A 111 -4.65 -12.71 -34.75
CA VAL A 111 -4.99 -12.78 -36.19
C VAL A 111 -3.75 -12.57 -37.07
N MET A 112 -2.91 -11.57 -36.74
CA MET A 112 -1.68 -11.30 -37.48
C MET A 112 -0.65 -12.43 -37.36
N ILE A 113 -0.49 -13.01 -36.16
CA ILE A 113 0.42 -14.15 -35.95
C ILE A 113 -0.01 -15.36 -36.76
N VAL A 114 -1.30 -15.70 -36.79
CA VAL A 114 -1.80 -16.82 -37.59
C VAL A 114 -1.48 -16.64 -39.07
N GLN A 115 -1.58 -15.41 -39.58
CA GLN A 115 -1.21 -15.09 -40.96
C GLN A 115 0.30 -15.12 -41.22
N ALA A 116 1.10 -14.72 -40.20
CA ALA A 116 2.56 -14.78 -40.26
C ALA A 116 3.11 -16.21 -40.05
N ALA A 117 2.35 -17.06 -39.31
CA ALA A 117 2.79 -18.35 -38.82
C ALA A 117 2.69 -19.51 -39.86
N ASP A 118 2.20 -19.25 -41.08
CA ASP A 118 2.29 -20.28 -42.16
C ASP A 118 3.74 -20.77 -42.38
N HIS A 119 4.74 -20.09 -41.73
CA HIS A 119 6.16 -20.39 -41.80
C HIS A 119 6.92 -20.42 -40.45
N VAL A 120 6.25 -20.26 -39.27
CA VAL A 120 6.94 -20.08 -38.01
C VAL A 120 6.17 -20.67 -36.81
N ASP A 121 6.75 -21.64 -36.15
CA ASP A 121 6.33 -22.09 -34.81
C ASP A 121 6.70 -21.01 -33.77
N LEU A 122 5.73 -20.15 -33.41
CA LEU A 122 5.79 -19.29 -32.24
C LEU A 122 5.12 -20.04 -31.10
N ASP A 123 5.92 -20.64 -30.23
CA ASP A 123 5.40 -21.31 -29.02
C ASP A 123 4.84 -20.26 -28.04
N PRO A 124 3.51 -20.20 -27.82
CA PRO A 124 2.89 -19.29 -26.86
C PRO A 124 3.39 -19.53 -25.42
N GLY A 125 3.88 -20.73 -25.12
CA GLY A 125 4.42 -21.06 -23.80
C GLY A 125 5.69 -20.26 -23.48
N CYS A 126 6.64 -20.15 -24.42
CA CYS A 126 7.86 -19.34 -24.23
C CYS A 126 7.54 -17.86 -24.01
N VAL A 127 6.48 -17.37 -24.62
CA VAL A 127 6.04 -15.96 -24.50
C VAL A 127 5.47 -15.68 -23.11
N LEU A 128 4.75 -16.61 -22.50
CA LEU A 128 4.11 -16.41 -21.20
C LEU A 128 5.04 -16.64 -20.00
N TYR A 129 5.86 -17.68 -20.07
CA TYR A 129 6.70 -18.08 -18.92
C TYR A 129 8.05 -17.41 -18.90
N GLY A 130 8.52 -16.86 -20.02
CA GLY A 130 9.88 -16.34 -20.17
C GLY A 130 10.93 -17.46 -20.05
N ALA A 131 12.14 -17.11 -20.34
CA ALA A 131 13.27 -18.04 -20.29
C ALA A 131 14.45 -17.42 -19.52
N ILE A 132 14.19 -16.89 -18.32
CA ILE A 132 15.22 -16.25 -17.49
C ILE A 132 16.37 -17.23 -17.21
N GLU A 133 16.08 -18.52 -17.16
CA GLU A 133 17.05 -19.60 -16.97
C GLU A 133 18.05 -19.69 -18.15
N LEU A 134 17.67 -19.21 -19.35
CA LEU A 134 18.56 -19.19 -20.52
C LEU A 134 19.41 -17.93 -20.62
N THR A 135 19.19 -16.94 -19.73
CA THR A 135 19.95 -15.69 -19.70
C THR A 135 21.47 -15.87 -19.79
N PRO A 136 22.11 -16.83 -19.10
CA PRO A 136 23.57 -16.99 -19.15
C PRO A 136 24.10 -17.50 -20.50
N LEU A 137 23.22 -18.03 -21.37
CA LEU A 137 23.61 -18.66 -22.64
C LEU A 137 23.69 -17.64 -23.80
N ASP A 138 22.94 -16.51 -23.72
CA ASP A 138 22.96 -15.45 -24.73
C ASP A 138 23.89 -14.32 -24.26
N THR A 139 25.16 -14.39 -24.64
CA THR A 139 26.19 -13.43 -24.22
C THR A 139 26.63 -12.52 -25.35
N ILE A 140 27.00 -11.29 -24.99
CA ILE A 140 27.64 -10.29 -25.87
C ILE A 140 29.00 -9.89 -25.29
N LEU A 141 29.94 -9.57 -26.16
CA LEU A 141 31.26 -9.13 -25.75
C LEU A 141 31.25 -7.60 -25.57
N ILE A 142 31.37 -7.14 -24.31
CA ILE A 142 31.50 -5.71 -23.99
C ILE A 142 32.82 -5.48 -23.29
N ALA A 143 33.70 -4.69 -23.89
CA ALA A 143 35.00 -4.35 -23.34
C ALA A 143 35.88 -5.57 -22.96
N GLY A 144 35.73 -6.70 -23.65
CA GLY A 144 36.49 -7.93 -23.39
C GLY A 144 35.85 -8.87 -22.35
N TRP A 145 34.69 -8.54 -21.82
CA TRP A 145 33.91 -9.36 -20.89
C TRP A 145 32.68 -9.95 -21.58
N GLU A 146 32.44 -11.24 -21.34
CA GLU A 146 31.21 -11.90 -21.77
C GLU A 146 30.08 -11.58 -20.78
N ILE A 147 29.18 -10.70 -21.17
CA ILE A 147 28.02 -10.28 -20.35
C ILE A 147 26.76 -10.77 -21.02
N PRO A 148 25.78 -11.35 -20.30
CA PRO A 148 24.49 -11.69 -20.87
C PRO A 148 23.83 -10.45 -21.49
N ARG A 149 23.34 -10.58 -22.71
CA ARG A 149 22.69 -9.52 -23.46
C ARG A 149 21.54 -8.88 -22.69
N VAL A 150 20.76 -9.71 -22.03
CA VAL A 150 19.64 -9.32 -21.16
C VAL A 150 20.10 -8.36 -20.05
N VAL A 151 21.19 -8.71 -19.36
CA VAL A 151 21.76 -7.90 -18.28
C VAL A 151 22.21 -6.54 -18.80
N ALA A 152 22.80 -6.47 -19.99
CA ALA A 152 23.20 -5.21 -20.61
C ALA A 152 21.97 -4.33 -20.93
N VAL A 153 20.94 -4.90 -21.56
CA VAL A 153 19.69 -4.17 -21.91
C VAL A 153 18.97 -3.67 -20.66
N LEU A 154 18.75 -4.56 -19.68
CA LEU A 154 18.05 -4.19 -18.44
C LEU A 154 18.84 -3.18 -17.60
N SER A 155 20.18 -3.23 -17.65
CA SER A 155 21.04 -2.22 -16.99
C SER A 155 20.82 -0.83 -17.60
N VAL A 156 20.78 -0.73 -18.92
CA VAL A 156 20.50 0.54 -19.61
C VAL A 156 19.11 1.06 -19.24
N VAL A 157 18.10 0.18 -19.26
CA VAL A 157 16.72 0.54 -18.86
C VAL A 157 16.68 0.99 -17.41
N LEU A 158 17.34 0.29 -16.49
CA LEU A 158 17.41 0.68 -15.08
C LEU A 158 18.04 2.06 -14.92
N ILE A 159 19.15 2.33 -15.61
CA ILE A 159 19.82 3.64 -15.55
C ILE A 159 18.89 4.75 -16.03
N ILE A 160 18.21 4.56 -17.17
CA ILE A 160 17.28 5.53 -17.71
C ILE A 160 16.12 5.79 -16.71
N ASN A 161 15.52 4.73 -16.16
CA ASN A 161 14.45 4.83 -15.18
C ASN A 161 14.92 5.54 -13.91
N LEU A 162 16.11 5.19 -13.41
CA LEU A 162 16.68 5.80 -12.22
C LEU A 162 16.95 7.30 -12.43
N LEU A 163 17.57 7.67 -13.55
CA LEU A 163 17.81 9.07 -13.90
C LEU A 163 16.49 9.84 -14.03
N PHE A 164 15.50 9.27 -14.70
CA PHE A 164 14.17 9.87 -14.81
C PHE A 164 13.53 10.11 -13.44
N VAL A 165 13.53 9.10 -12.57
CA VAL A 165 12.96 9.23 -11.22
C VAL A 165 13.73 10.26 -10.40
N ILE A 166 15.06 10.30 -10.45
CA ILE A 166 15.87 11.24 -9.67
C ILE A 166 15.65 12.69 -10.16
N PHE A 167 15.75 12.92 -11.47
CA PHE A 167 15.63 14.28 -12.02
C PHE A 167 14.21 14.84 -11.92
N PHE A 168 13.20 14.01 -12.14
CA PHE A 168 11.78 14.42 -12.16
C PHE A 168 11.01 14.02 -10.90
N LEU A 169 11.69 13.74 -9.77
CA LEU A 169 11.01 13.30 -8.54
C LEU A 169 9.98 14.30 -8.03
N LYS A 170 10.26 15.60 -8.12
CA LYS A 170 9.35 16.67 -7.68
C LYS A 170 8.11 16.73 -8.55
N GLU A 171 8.30 16.71 -9.86
CA GLU A 171 7.26 16.75 -10.88
C GLU A 171 6.39 15.50 -10.84
N LEU A 172 7.03 14.33 -10.73
CA LEU A 172 6.35 13.04 -10.57
C LEU A 172 5.50 13.01 -9.30
N LYS A 173 6.04 13.51 -8.18
CA LYS A 173 5.29 13.60 -6.93
C LYS A 173 4.07 14.51 -7.11
N LEU A 174 4.27 15.74 -7.60
CA LEU A 174 3.21 16.71 -7.74
C LEU A 174 2.12 16.23 -8.71
N SER A 175 2.51 15.74 -9.88
CA SER A 175 1.57 15.24 -10.90
C SER A 175 0.85 13.93 -10.49
N SER A 176 1.38 13.18 -9.52
CA SER A 176 0.71 11.96 -9.03
C SER A 176 -0.32 12.23 -7.95
N PHE A 177 -0.15 13.29 -7.14
CA PHE A 177 -1.09 13.64 -6.07
C PHE A 177 -2.10 14.72 -6.48
N ASP A 178 -1.66 15.72 -7.24
CA ASP A 178 -2.49 16.82 -7.71
C ASP A 178 -2.04 17.33 -9.09
N PRO A 179 -2.57 16.75 -10.18
CA PRO A 179 -2.24 17.17 -11.54
C PRO A 179 -2.64 18.63 -11.85
N ALA A 180 -3.71 19.14 -11.20
CA ALA A 180 -4.17 20.51 -11.41
C ALA A 180 -3.16 21.50 -10.80
N LEU A 181 -2.70 21.24 -9.59
CA LEU A 181 -1.67 22.02 -8.93
C LEU A 181 -0.34 21.96 -9.72
N ALA A 182 0.05 20.80 -10.26
CA ALA A 182 1.24 20.68 -11.09
C ALA A 182 1.18 21.63 -12.29
N THR A 183 0.05 21.70 -12.97
CA THR A 183 -0.13 22.57 -14.12
C THR A 183 -0.11 24.06 -13.74
N THR A 184 -0.73 24.44 -12.63
CA THR A 184 -0.72 25.84 -12.15
C THR A 184 0.64 26.30 -11.66
N THR A 185 1.50 25.39 -11.20
CA THR A 185 2.88 25.69 -10.79
C THR A 185 3.88 25.72 -11.95
N GLY A 186 3.42 25.59 -13.20
CA GLY A 186 4.21 25.68 -14.42
C GLY A 186 4.78 24.36 -14.94
N PHE A 187 4.47 23.23 -14.31
CA PHE A 187 4.87 21.91 -14.79
C PHE A 187 3.79 21.33 -15.73
N ASN A 188 4.20 20.82 -16.88
CA ASN A 188 3.26 20.14 -17.77
C ASN A 188 3.01 18.69 -17.28
N ALA A 189 1.96 18.52 -16.45
CA ALA A 189 1.59 17.23 -15.87
C ALA A 189 1.32 16.18 -16.96
N THR A 190 0.81 16.60 -18.12
CA THR A 190 0.51 15.72 -19.25
C THR A 190 1.78 15.15 -19.89
N ILE A 191 2.82 15.96 -20.09
CA ILE A 191 4.10 15.48 -20.64
C ILE A 191 4.73 14.46 -19.69
N ILE A 192 4.77 14.76 -18.38
CA ILE A 192 5.32 13.86 -17.37
C ILE A 192 4.55 12.53 -17.34
N HIS A 193 3.22 12.60 -17.48
CA HIS A 193 2.37 11.42 -17.54
C HIS A 193 2.70 10.54 -18.76
N TYR A 194 2.73 11.10 -19.96
CA TYR A 194 3.05 10.32 -21.16
C TYR A 194 4.51 9.81 -21.17
N THR A 195 5.45 10.58 -20.65
CA THR A 195 6.84 10.12 -20.50
C THR A 195 6.92 8.93 -19.54
N LEU A 196 6.22 8.97 -18.40
CA LEU A 196 6.14 7.84 -17.47
C LEU A 196 5.56 6.61 -18.18
N MET A 197 4.45 6.75 -18.90
CA MET A 197 3.81 5.64 -19.63
C MET A 197 4.74 5.05 -20.69
N THR A 198 5.46 5.89 -21.42
CA THR A 198 6.44 5.45 -22.41
C THR A 198 7.58 4.66 -21.77
N LEU A 199 8.11 5.11 -20.64
CA LEU A 199 9.14 4.39 -19.91
C LEU A 199 8.63 3.06 -19.32
N VAL A 200 7.38 3.03 -18.86
CA VAL A 200 6.73 1.78 -18.43
C VAL A 200 6.64 0.81 -19.61
N ALA A 201 6.24 1.27 -20.79
CA ALA A 201 6.15 0.43 -21.98
C ALA A 201 7.53 -0.11 -22.39
N ILE A 202 8.55 0.72 -22.42
CA ILE A 202 9.93 0.30 -22.74
C ILE A 202 10.43 -0.72 -21.71
N THR A 203 10.20 -0.46 -20.42
CA THR A 203 10.62 -1.36 -19.33
C THR A 203 9.89 -2.69 -19.40
N ALA A 204 8.57 -2.66 -19.63
CA ALA A 204 7.76 -3.86 -19.77
C ALA A 204 8.22 -4.72 -20.95
N VAL A 205 8.44 -4.12 -22.12
CA VAL A 205 8.90 -4.84 -23.32
C VAL A 205 10.29 -5.41 -23.14
N ALA A 206 11.25 -4.62 -22.63
CA ALA A 206 12.61 -5.05 -22.39
C ALA A 206 12.69 -6.23 -21.37
N SER A 207 11.82 -6.22 -20.39
CA SER A 207 11.75 -7.27 -19.38
C SER A 207 10.99 -8.51 -19.87
N PHE A 208 9.95 -8.30 -20.69
CA PHE A 208 9.09 -9.36 -21.20
C PHE A 208 9.85 -10.38 -22.06
N GLU A 209 10.70 -9.90 -23.00
CA GLU A 209 11.47 -10.76 -23.91
C GLU A 209 12.30 -11.82 -23.16
N THR A 210 12.69 -11.53 -21.92
CA THR A 210 13.65 -12.35 -21.18
C THR A 210 13.07 -13.05 -19.96
N VAL A 211 12.25 -12.34 -19.20
CA VAL A 211 11.78 -12.80 -17.89
C VAL A 211 10.34 -13.32 -17.95
N GLY A 212 9.63 -13.00 -19.01
CA GLY A 212 8.23 -13.36 -19.20
C GLY A 212 7.25 -12.41 -18.50
N ASN A 213 5.97 -12.54 -18.90
CA ASN A 213 4.91 -11.63 -18.45
C ASN A 213 4.67 -11.68 -16.94
N ILE A 214 4.61 -12.88 -16.37
CA ILE A 214 4.22 -13.10 -14.97
C ILE A 214 5.12 -12.31 -14.01
N LEU A 215 6.45 -12.37 -14.21
CA LEU A 215 7.38 -11.69 -13.33
C LEU A 215 7.34 -10.17 -13.54
N VAL A 216 7.26 -9.71 -14.78
CA VAL A 216 7.22 -8.28 -15.10
C VAL A 216 6.03 -7.59 -14.42
N VAL A 217 4.81 -8.15 -14.62
CA VAL A 217 3.59 -7.62 -14.01
C VAL A 217 3.66 -7.65 -12.48
N ALA A 218 4.12 -8.77 -11.92
CA ALA A 218 4.30 -8.89 -10.48
C ALA A 218 5.24 -7.80 -9.92
N MET A 219 6.36 -7.52 -10.60
CA MET A 219 7.35 -6.56 -10.11
C MET A 219 6.94 -5.08 -10.29
N PHE A 220 6.07 -4.77 -11.26
CA PHE A 220 5.48 -3.43 -11.35
C PHE A 220 4.50 -3.12 -10.22
N VAL A 221 3.83 -4.13 -9.67
CA VAL A 221 2.72 -3.93 -8.74
C VAL A 221 3.08 -4.32 -7.32
N VAL A 222 3.62 -5.51 -7.12
CA VAL A 222 3.70 -6.14 -5.80
C VAL A 222 4.71 -5.47 -4.87
N PRO A 223 5.99 -5.25 -5.25
CA PRO A 223 6.94 -4.59 -4.36
C PRO A 223 6.56 -3.13 -4.04
N PRO A 224 6.08 -2.29 -5.02
CA PRO A 224 5.54 -0.97 -4.71
C PRO A 224 4.33 -0.99 -3.77
N ALA A 225 3.38 -1.90 -3.98
CA ALA A 225 2.22 -2.05 -3.10
C ALA A 225 2.63 -2.48 -1.69
N ALA A 226 3.60 -3.40 -1.56
CA ALA A 226 4.16 -3.78 -0.27
C ALA A 226 4.83 -2.60 0.44
N ALA A 227 5.61 -1.80 -0.29
CA ALA A 227 6.26 -0.61 0.25
C ALA A 227 5.23 0.45 0.69
N TYR A 228 4.14 0.62 -0.05
CA TYR A 228 3.03 1.51 0.32
C TYR A 228 2.38 1.11 1.64
N MET A 229 2.24 -0.20 1.94
CA MET A 229 1.73 -0.68 3.22
C MET A 229 2.65 -0.34 4.41
N LEU A 230 3.94 -0.15 4.15
CA LEU A 230 4.95 0.06 5.19
C LEU A 230 5.21 1.54 5.49
N THR A 231 5.01 2.47 4.51
CA THR A 231 5.37 3.88 4.68
C THR A 231 4.50 4.84 3.88
N ASP A 232 4.29 6.06 4.44
CA ASP A 232 3.59 7.17 3.77
C ASP A 232 4.56 8.16 3.08
N ARG A 233 5.88 7.94 3.16
CA ARG A 233 6.90 8.83 2.59
C ARG A 233 7.35 8.31 1.24
N LEU A 234 7.08 9.04 0.15
CA LEU A 234 7.38 8.64 -1.23
C LEU A 234 8.85 8.21 -1.43
N GLY A 235 9.82 8.99 -0.95
CA GLY A 235 11.24 8.65 -1.10
C GLY A 235 11.61 7.32 -0.42
N ILE A 236 11.05 7.07 0.78
CA ILE A 236 11.24 5.80 1.50
C ILE A 236 10.50 4.67 0.78
N MET A 237 9.30 4.92 0.25
CA MET A 237 8.53 3.96 -0.52
C MET A 237 9.30 3.47 -1.76
N ILE A 238 9.93 4.37 -2.51
CA ILE A 238 10.76 4.04 -3.68
C ILE A 238 11.97 3.19 -3.28
N ALA A 239 12.71 3.58 -2.24
CA ALA A 239 13.85 2.81 -1.76
C ALA A 239 13.43 1.42 -1.24
N LEU A 240 12.34 1.37 -0.47
CA LEU A 240 11.84 0.13 0.11
C LEU A 240 11.30 -0.82 -0.96
N SER A 241 10.62 -0.31 -1.99
CA SER A 241 10.14 -1.13 -3.12
C SER A 241 11.30 -1.76 -3.88
N ALA A 242 12.41 -1.02 -4.10
CA ALA A 242 13.60 -1.56 -4.73
C ALA A 242 14.28 -2.65 -3.88
N VAL A 243 14.34 -2.47 -2.56
CA VAL A 243 14.86 -3.48 -1.62
C VAL A 243 13.98 -4.73 -1.63
N LEU A 244 12.65 -4.57 -1.52
CA LEU A 244 11.71 -5.70 -1.54
C LEU A 244 11.77 -6.45 -2.88
N ALA A 245 11.89 -5.73 -4.01
CA ALA A 245 12.05 -6.32 -5.33
C ALA A 245 13.35 -7.14 -5.42
N THR A 246 14.45 -6.62 -4.89
CA THR A 246 15.73 -7.33 -4.82
C THR A 246 15.64 -8.59 -3.96
N ILE A 247 15.03 -8.49 -2.78
CA ILE A 247 14.82 -9.65 -1.89
C ILE A 247 13.95 -10.70 -2.60
N ALA A 248 12.87 -10.30 -3.26
CA ALA A 248 11.99 -11.20 -3.99
C ALA A 248 12.72 -11.92 -5.13
N ALA A 249 13.58 -11.23 -5.88
CA ALA A 249 14.37 -11.82 -6.95
C ALA A 249 15.36 -12.86 -6.41
N VAL A 250 16.14 -12.52 -5.39
CA VAL A 250 17.14 -13.43 -4.79
C VAL A 250 16.48 -14.64 -4.14
N THR A 251 15.52 -14.39 -3.22
CA THR A 251 14.86 -15.47 -2.49
C THR A 251 13.98 -16.31 -3.39
N GLY A 252 13.39 -15.71 -4.44
CA GLY A 252 12.59 -16.41 -5.43
C GLY A 252 13.40 -17.42 -6.23
N HIS A 253 14.61 -17.04 -6.71
CA HIS A 253 15.49 -17.95 -7.42
C HIS A 253 15.97 -19.09 -6.52
N ILE A 254 16.43 -18.79 -5.30
CA ILE A 254 16.80 -19.81 -4.32
C ILE A 254 15.65 -20.77 -4.04
N SER A 255 14.43 -20.23 -3.89
CA SER A 255 13.23 -21.02 -3.66
C SER A 255 12.86 -21.89 -4.85
N ALA A 256 13.10 -21.44 -6.10
CA ALA A 256 12.84 -22.21 -7.31
C ALA A 256 13.67 -23.49 -7.38
N ILE A 257 14.85 -23.48 -6.79
CA ILE A 257 15.75 -24.64 -6.72
C ILE A 257 15.44 -25.51 -5.48
N THR A 258 15.14 -24.91 -4.33
CA THR A 258 15.07 -25.62 -3.05
C THR A 258 13.69 -26.17 -2.72
N VAL A 259 12.61 -25.40 -2.96
CA VAL A 259 11.24 -25.77 -2.57
C VAL A 259 10.72 -27.01 -3.31
N PRO A 260 10.90 -27.17 -4.64
CA PRO A 260 10.44 -28.36 -5.35
C PRO A 260 11.03 -29.67 -4.83
N HIS A 261 12.28 -29.64 -4.34
CA HIS A 261 12.92 -30.83 -3.76
C HIS A 261 12.17 -31.39 -2.54
N TRP A 262 11.45 -30.55 -1.78
CA TRP A 262 10.63 -31.01 -0.66
C TRP A 262 9.44 -31.87 -1.11
N PHE A 263 9.04 -31.72 -2.36
CA PHE A 263 7.94 -32.46 -2.98
C PHE A 263 8.40 -33.52 -3.98
N GLY A 264 9.72 -33.76 -4.09
CA GLY A 264 10.28 -34.76 -4.98
C GLY A 264 10.48 -34.31 -6.44
N TYR A 265 10.37 -33.01 -6.73
CA TYR A 265 10.66 -32.43 -8.04
C TYR A 265 12.07 -31.82 -8.10
N GLN A 266 12.65 -31.71 -9.29
CA GLN A 266 14.02 -31.20 -9.43
C GLN A 266 14.09 -29.68 -9.34
N SER A 267 13.22 -28.96 -10.05
CA SER A 267 13.17 -27.47 -10.06
C SER A 267 11.81 -26.99 -10.56
N THR A 268 11.57 -25.70 -10.47
CA THR A 268 10.40 -25.02 -11.05
C THR A 268 10.82 -23.70 -11.70
N SER A 269 9.87 -23.01 -12.36
CA SER A 269 10.12 -21.73 -13.01
C SER A 269 10.62 -20.69 -12.01
N THR A 270 11.81 -20.14 -12.27
CA THR A 270 12.43 -19.09 -11.49
C THR A 270 11.57 -17.82 -11.48
N ALA A 271 11.06 -17.41 -12.65
CA ALA A 271 10.21 -16.23 -12.77
C ALA A 271 8.93 -16.37 -11.93
N GLY A 272 8.28 -17.55 -11.97
CA GLY A 272 7.11 -17.85 -11.15
C GLY A 272 7.40 -17.79 -9.66
N MET A 273 8.52 -18.37 -9.20
CA MET A 273 8.90 -18.34 -7.78
C MET A 273 9.30 -16.94 -7.29
N MET A 274 9.93 -16.13 -8.13
CA MET A 274 10.19 -14.72 -7.82
C MET A 274 8.89 -13.94 -7.63
N ALA A 275 7.88 -14.18 -8.47
CA ALA A 275 6.56 -13.58 -8.32
C ALA A 275 5.84 -14.05 -7.04
N VAL A 276 5.91 -15.34 -6.71
CA VAL A 276 5.36 -15.92 -5.47
C VAL A 276 6.01 -15.31 -4.24
N THR A 277 7.35 -15.19 -4.22
CA THR A 277 8.06 -14.60 -3.08
C THR A 277 7.74 -13.11 -2.92
N ALA A 278 7.60 -12.35 -4.03
CA ALA A 278 7.11 -10.98 -3.98
C ALA A 278 5.70 -10.92 -3.36
N GLY A 279 4.79 -11.81 -3.79
CA GLY A 279 3.44 -11.93 -3.21
C GLY A 279 3.44 -12.25 -1.73
N LEU A 280 4.31 -13.15 -1.26
CA LEU A 280 4.46 -13.46 0.16
C LEU A 280 4.95 -12.24 0.96
N LEU A 281 5.94 -11.51 0.45
CA LEU A 281 6.41 -10.27 1.07
C LEU A 281 5.28 -9.22 1.15
N PHE A 282 4.46 -9.11 0.12
CA PHE A 282 3.28 -8.24 0.15
C PHE A 282 2.27 -8.66 1.21
N VAL A 283 1.95 -9.96 1.31
CA VAL A 283 1.03 -10.48 2.34
C VAL A 283 1.55 -10.15 3.75
N VAL A 284 2.85 -10.34 3.99
CA VAL A 284 3.46 -9.97 5.28
C VAL A 284 3.35 -8.46 5.52
N ALA A 285 3.65 -7.63 4.52
CA ALA A 285 3.51 -6.18 4.62
C ALA A 285 2.05 -5.74 4.84
N ALA A 286 1.09 -6.37 4.16
CA ALA A 286 -0.34 -6.08 4.29
C ALA A 286 -0.90 -6.50 5.66
N LEU A 287 -0.39 -7.57 6.26
CA LEU A 287 -0.82 -8.00 7.59
C LEU A 287 -0.17 -7.16 8.69
N PHE A 288 1.15 -6.96 8.63
CA PHE A 288 1.94 -6.42 9.74
C PHE A 288 2.50 -5.02 9.48
N GLY A 289 2.20 -4.41 8.33
CA GLY A 289 2.66 -3.06 8.00
C GLY A 289 2.31 -2.04 9.09
N PRO A 290 3.27 -1.21 9.56
CA PRO A 290 3.07 -0.31 10.69
C PRO A 290 2.05 0.81 10.42
N ARG A 291 1.79 1.12 9.15
CA ARG A 291 0.85 2.18 8.74
C ARG A 291 -0.52 1.64 8.35
N HIS A 292 -0.56 0.71 7.43
CA HIS A 292 -1.80 0.22 6.80
C HIS A 292 -2.04 -1.27 7.04
N GLY A 293 -1.20 -1.94 7.84
CA GLY A 293 -1.34 -3.37 8.13
C GLY A 293 -2.65 -3.72 8.83
N ILE A 294 -3.35 -4.72 8.32
CA ILE A 294 -4.68 -5.13 8.81
C ILE A 294 -4.65 -5.43 10.30
N VAL A 295 -3.66 -6.22 10.74
CA VAL A 295 -3.50 -6.60 12.15
C VAL A 295 -3.20 -5.38 13.03
N VAL A 296 -2.30 -4.50 12.57
CA VAL A 296 -1.91 -3.31 13.32
C VAL A 296 -3.08 -2.33 13.45
N VAL A 297 -3.83 -2.09 12.36
CA VAL A 297 -5.04 -1.26 12.39
C VAL A 297 -6.10 -1.85 13.31
N PHE A 298 -6.31 -3.17 13.24
CA PHE A 298 -7.25 -3.86 14.12
C PHE A 298 -6.86 -3.72 15.59
N ILE A 299 -5.59 -3.97 15.93
CA ILE A 299 -5.09 -3.83 17.31
C ILE A 299 -5.25 -2.38 17.79
N ARG A 300 -4.86 -1.39 16.98
CA ARG A 300 -5.03 0.04 17.33
C ARG A 300 -6.50 0.39 17.59
N ARG A 301 -7.42 -0.10 16.75
CA ARG A 301 -8.86 0.10 16.97
C ARG A 301 -9.35 -0.54 18.27
N GLN A 302 -8.87 -1.73 18.60
CA GLN A 302 -9.23 -2.39 19.87
C GLN A 302 -8.67 -1.65 21.09
N ILE A 303 -7.42 -1.20 21.03
CA ILE A 303 -6.81 -0.42 22.11
C ILE A 303 -7.56 0.90 22.30
N LEU A 304 -7.91 1.61 21.20
CA LEU A 304 -8.68 2.84 21.28
C LEU A 304 -10.08 2.60 21.87
N ALA A 305 -10.80 1.59 21.39
CA ALA A 305 -12.11 1.23 21.91
C ALA A 305 -12.05 0.88 23.42
N TRP A 306 -11.00 0.20 23.83
CA TRP A 306 -10.77 -0.10 25.24
C TRP A 306 -10.46 1.16 26.08
N SER A 307 -9.64 2.06 25.55
CA SER A 307 -9.34 3.33 26.20
C SER A 307 -10.59 4.19 26.38
N ILE A 308 -11.44 4.27 25.35
CA ILE A 308 -12.72 4.98 25.42
C ILE A 308 -13.63 4.33 26.46
N LEU A 309 -13.89 3.03 26.36
CA LEU A 309 -14.73 2.32 27.32
C LEU A 309 -14.23 2.47 28.79
N SER A 310 -12.92 2.47 28.99
CA SER A 310 -12.36 2.70 30.32
C SER A 310 -12.63 4.10 30.85
N GLY A 311 -12.56 5.11 29.97
CA GLY A 311 -12.91 6.49 30.29
C GLY A 311 -14.40 6.65 30.59
N ASP A 312 -15.27 6.06 29.74
CA ASP A 312 -16.72 6.12 29.91
C ASP A 312 -17.17 5.50 31.24
N ILE A 313 -16.60 4.33 31.61
CA ILE A 313 -16.89 3.71 32.90
C ILE A 313 -16.52 4.64 34.07
N ILE A 314 -15.31 5.21 34.05
CA ILE A 314 -14.84 6.11 35.10
C ILE A 314 -15.66 7.39 35.17
N ALA A 315 -15.95 8.00 34.02
CA ALA A 315 -16.77 9.20 33.95
C ALA A 315 -18.24 8.95 34.42
N LEU A 316 -18.81 7.80 34.02
CA LEU A 316 -20.14 7.37 34.47
C LEU A 316 -20.15 7.14 35.99
N MET A 317 -19.15 6.44 36.53
CA MET A 317 -19.03 6.22 37.98
C MET A 317 -18.98 7.55 38.76
N TYR A 318 -18.26 8.53 38.27
CA TYR A 318 -18.18 9.86 38.87
C TYR A 318 -19.55 10.58 38.81
N ARG A 319 -20.24 10.52 37.66
CA ARG A 319 -21.59 11.12 37.51
C ARG A 319 -22.64 10.42 38.41
N ILE A 320 -22.49 9.12 38.68
CA ILE A 320 -23.31 8.38 39.64
C ILE A 320 -23.02 8.86 41.06
N GLU A 321 -21.75 8.99 41.43
CA GLU A 321 -21.31 9.45 42.76
C GLU A 321 -21.78 10.90 43.03
N GLU A 322 -21.75 11.81 42.02
CA GLU A 322 -22.32 13.16 42.11
C GLU A 322 -23.84 13.15 42.41
N ARG A 323 -24.58 12.22 41.82
CA ARG A 323 -26.06 12.17 41.99
C ARG A 323 -26.54 11.42 43.20
N ASN A 324 -25.86 10.32 43.48
CA ASN A 324 -26.20 9.40 44.59
C ASN A 324 -24.95 8.74 45.17
N PRO A 325 -24.32 9.35 46.17
CA PRO A 325 -23.07 8.82 46.78
C PRO A 325 -23.21 7.41 47.41
N GLN A 326 -24.43 6.97 47.69
CA GLN A 326 -24.70 5.66 48.30
C GLN A 326 -24.82 4.53 47.28
N LEU A 327 -24.97 4.84 46.00
CA LEU A 327 -25.17 3.85 44.95
C LEU A 327 -23.79 3.25 44.55
N LYS A 328 -23.69 1.95 44.65
CA LYS A 328 -22.53 1.17 44.22
C LYS A 328 -22.94 0.29 43.05
N PRO A 329 -22.68 0.73 41.81
CA PRO A 329 -23.14 0.00 40.64
C PRO A 329 -22.41 -1.34 40.49
N ASP A 330 -23.16 -2.34 40.04
CA ASP A 330 -22.65 -3.63 39.63
C ASP A 330 -22.34 -3.68 38.11
N VAL A 331 -21.81 -4.80 37.65
CA VAL A 331 -21.48 -5.00 36.20
C VAL A 331 -22.70 -4.87 35.32
N SER A 332 -23.87 -5.34 35.76
CA SER A 332 -25.12 -5.34 35.00
C SER A 332 -25.62 -3.94 34.77
N TYR A 333 -25.59 -3.13 35.79
CA TYR A 333 -26.00 -1.72 35.76
C TYR A 333 -25.12 -0.89 34.82
N LEU A 334 -23.79 -1.05 34.94
CA LEU A 334 -22.84 -0.34 34.07
C LEU A 334 -23.00 -0.74 32.61
N ARG A 335 -23.23 -2.05 32.35
CA ARG A 335 -23.42 -2.56 30.99
C ARG A 335 -24.70 -2.02 30.34
N GLU A 336 -25.78 -1.92 31.08
CA GLU A 336 -27.06 -1.42 30.59
C GLU A 336 -26.96 0.03 30.16
N ILE A 337 -26.35 0.88 30.99
CA ILE A 337 -26.19 2.31 30.68
C ILE A 337 -25.23 2.57 29.53
N LEU A 338 -24.11 1.83 29.47
CA LEU A 338 -23.10 2.02 28.42
C LEU A 338 -23.39 1.24 27.13
N PHE A 339 -24.50 0.52 27.06
CA PHE A 339 -24.86 -0.34 25.91
C PHE A 339 -23.71 -1.22 25.44
N SER A 340 -22.85 -1.67 26.36
CA SER A 340 -21.60 -2.35 26.06
C SER A 340 -21.72 -3.88 26.11
N ARG A 341 -20.81 -4.58 25.41
CA ARG A 341 -20.76 -6.06 25.46
C ARG A 341 -20.27 -6.53 26.82
N SER A 342 -20.93 -7.56 27.38
CA SER A 342 -20.61 -8.15 28.68
C SER A 342 -19.14 -8.48 28.90
N ILE A 343 -18.47 -9.09 27.90
CA ILE A 343 -17.07 -9.48 27.98
C ILE A 343 -16.15 -8.26 28.05
N SER A 344 -16.39 -7.23 27.20
CA SER A 344 -15.57 -6.02 27.19
C SER A 344 -15.65 -5.27 28.49
N THR A 345 -16.87 -5.11 29.03
CA THR A 345 -17.10 -4.42 30.31
C THR A 345 -16.40 -5.13 31.47
N SER A 346 -16.57 -6.46 31.59
CA SER A 346 -15.94 -7.25 32.64
C SER A 346 -14.42 -7.20 32.58
N LEU A 347 -13.83 -7.26 31.36
CA LEU A 347 -12.38 -7.14 31.18
C LEU A 347 -11.89 -5.74 31.53
N THR A 348 -12.63 -4.70 31.14
CA THR A 348 -12.27 -3.31 31.45
C THR A 348 -12.36 -3.03 32.94
N LEU A 349 -13.39 -3.51 33.64
CA LEU A 349 -13.52 -3.38 35.09
C LEU A 349 -12.36 -4.07 35.81
N ARG A 350 -11.98 -5.30 35.43
CA ARG A 350 -10.78 -5.97 35.95
C ARG A 350 -9.50 -5.19 35.71
N TYR A 351 -9.35 -4.59 34.53
CA TYR A 351 -8.22 -3.74 34.22
C TYR A 351 -8.17 -2.51 35.13
N LEU A 352 -9.27 -1.78 35.26
CA LEU A 352 -9.39 -0.58 36.12
C LEU A 352 -9.13 -0.89 37.59
N THR A 353 -9.59 -2.06 38.08
CA THR A 353 -9.34 -2.53 39.46
C THR A 353 -7.85 -2.87 39.65
N ARG A 354 -7.21 -3.54 38.67
CA ARG A 354 -5.76 -3.85 38.76
C ARG A 354 -4.89 -2.58 38.75
N HIS A 355 -5.35 -1.53 38.10
CA HIS A 355 -4.63 -0.22 38.03
C HIS A 355 -5.07 0.72 39.15
N ALA A 356 -5.71 0.20 40.20
CA ALA A 356 -6.16 0.96 41.36
C ALA A 356 -7.02 2.20 41.05
N GLN A 357 -7.78 2.18 39.94
CA GLN A 357 -8.72 3.24 39.60
C GLN A 357 -10.14 2.92 40.11
N LEU A 358 -10.46 1.66 40.23
CA LEU A 358 -11.67 1.18 40.88
C LEU A 358 -11.33 0.23 42.02
N SER A 359 -12.17 0.23 43.08
CA SER A 359 -12.17 -0.81 44.10
C SER A 359 -13.39 -1.70 43.88
N ASP A 360 -13.20 -2.99 44.01
CA ASP A 360 -14.25 -4.01 43.91
C ASP A 360 -14.59 -4.52 45.32
N SER A 361 -15.86 -4.42 45.71
CA SER A 361 -16.38 -4.93 46.95
C SER A 361 -17.54 -5.88 46.66
N ASN A 362 -17.25 -7.17 46.49
CA ASN A 362 -18.22 -8.23 46.19
C ASN A 362 -19.08 -7.95 44.91
N GLY A 363 -18.41 -7.52 43.81
CA GLY A 363 -19.06 -7.24 42.54
C GLY A 363 -19.69 -5.83 42.41
N ASN A 364 -19.54 -5.03 43.48
CA ASN A 364 -19.92 -3.61 43.47
C ASN A 364 -18.69 -2.74 43.37
N TYR A 365 -18.72 -1.78 42.45
CA TYR A 365 -17.55 -0.96 42.11
C TYR A 365 -17.65 0.45 42.70
N GLN A 366 -16.50 0.99 43.10
CA GLN A 366 -16.35 2.37 43.61
C GLN A 366 -15.08 3.00 43.04
N LEU A 367 -15.10 4.34 42.83
CA LEU A 367 -13.89 5.05 42.45
C LEU A 367 -12.90 5.10 43.62
N THR A 368 -11.65 4.88 43.32
CA THR A 368 -10.54 5.23 44.22
C THR A 368 -10.19 6.71 44.05
N GLU A 369 -9.28 7.26 44.87
CA GLU A 369 -8.80 8.65 44.66
C GLU A 369 -8.19 8.83 43.26
N LEU A 370 -7.33 7.91 42.83
CA LEU A 370 -6.73 7.93 41.51
C LEU A 370 -7.79 7.86 40.36
N GLY A 371 -8.83 7.02 40.55
CA GLY A 371 -9.94 6.93 39.61
C GLY A 371 -10.77 8.20 39.57
N ARG A 372 -10.98 8.83 40.74
CA ARG A 372 -11.73 10.08 40.86
C ARG A 372 -11.03 11.25 40.19
N ASP A 373 -9.72 11.34 40.32
CA ASP A 373 -8.92 12.38 39.65
C ASP A 373 -8.98 12.28 38.13
N ARG A 374 -8.84 11.06 37.62
CA ARG A 374 -9.01 10.80 36.17
C ARG A 374 -10.44 11.10 35.71
N ALA A 375 -11.44 10.74 36.49
CA ALA A 375 -12.84 11.01 36.19
C ALA A 375 -13.14 12.50 36.15
N ARG A 376 -12.61 13.28 37.12
CA ARG A 376 -12.72 14.75 37.14
C ARG A 376 -12.20 15.37 35.87
N GLN A 377 -11.02 14.94 35.40
CA GLN A 377 -10.43 15.47 34.17
C GLN A 377 -11.29 15.19 32.94
N LEU A 378 -11.87 13.99 32.82
CA LEU A 378 -12.74 13.60 31.72
C LEU A 378 -14.04 14.41 31.77
N VAL A 379 -14.72 14.44 32.92
CA VAL A 379 -15.98 15.18 33.09
C VAL A 379 -15.78 16.69 32.90
N ARG A 380 -14.64 17.24 33.38
CA ARG A 380 -14.25 18.63 33.09
C ARG A 380 -14.13 18.87 31.57
N SER A 381 -13.38 18.01 30.88
CA SER A 381 -13.23 18.10 29.41
C SER A 381 -14.57 18.07 28.72
N HIS A 382 -15.47 17.17 29.12
CA HIS A 382 -16.82 17.07 28.58
C HIS A 382 -17.61 18.38 28.73
N ARG A 383 -17.70 18.89 29.97
CA ARG A 383 -18.47 20.11 30.28
C ARG A 383 -17.88 21.37 29.61
N LEU A 384 -16.56 21.46 29.49
CA LEU A 384 -15.90 22.53 28.72
C LEU A 384 -16.24 22.46 27.23
N TRP A 385 -16.24 21.26 26.64
CA TRP A 385 -16.65 21.09 25.24
C TRP A 385 -18.13 21.41 25.02
N GLU A 386 -19.00 21.00 25.91
CA GLU A 386 -20.43 21.38 25.82
C GLU A 386 -20.58 22.89 25.82
N HIS A 387 -19.90 23.60 26.72
CA HIS A 387 -19.94 25.06 26.79
C HIS A 387 -19.38 25.70 25.51
N TYR A 388 -18.20 25.28 25.06
CA TYR A 388 -17.56 25.79 23.86
C TYR A 388 -18.40 25.60 22.60
N LEU A 389 -19.02 24.43 22.44
CA LEU A 389 -19.88 24.12 21.28
C LEU A 389 -21.18 24.96 21.27
N VAL A 390 -21.74 25.29 22.41
CA VAL A 390 -22.89 26.20 22.49
C VAL A 390 -22.47 27.63 22.15
N GLU A 391 -21.42 28.13 22.79
CA GLU A 391 -21.02 29.53 22.72
C GLU A 391 -20.40 29.91 21.36
N HIS A 392 -19.48 29.07 20.84
CA HIS A 392 -18.71 29.38 19.63
C HIS A 392 -19.24 28.73 18.36
N ALA A 393 -19.87 27.55 18.46
CA ALA A 393 -20.43 26.85 17.30
C ALA A 393 -21.95 27.03 17.14
N GLY A 394 -22.59 27.77 18.06
CA GLY A 394 -24.03 28.05 17.99
C GLY A 394 -24.93 26.80 18.04
N MET A 395 -24.44 25.71 18.65
CA MET A 395 -25.18 24.45 18.69
C MET A 395 -26.23 24.44 19.80
N SER A 396 -27.37 23.78 19.52
CA SER A 396 -28.41 23.60 20.55
C SER A 396 -27.97 22.63 21.64
N ALA A 397 -28.30 22.91 22.89
CA ALA A 397 -27.98 22.11 24.07
C ALA A 397 -28.37 20.63 23.95
N GLU A 398 -29.41 20.32 23.16
CA GLU A 398 -29.87 18.94 22.94
C GLU A 398 -28.91 18.06 22.11
N ASN A 399 -28.11 18.68 21.22
CA ASN A 399 -27.29 17.96 20.25
C ASN A 399 -25.79 17.96 20.58
N ILE A 400 -25.35 18.69 21.60
CA ILE A 400 -23.94 18.85 21.95
C ILE A 400 -23.35 17.64 22.66
N HIS A 401 -24.16 16.93 23.47
CA HIS A 401 -23.70 15.85 24.35
C HIS A 401 -22.92 14.77 23.58
N LYS A 402 -23.48 14.25 22.49
CA LYS A 402 -22.80 13.22 21.64
C LYS A 402 -21.50 13.70 21.00
N LYS A 403 -21.34 15.03 20.78
CA LYS A 403 -20.10 15.58 20.22
C LYS A 403 -19.07 15.80 21.30
N ALA A 404 -19.46 16.33 22.45
CA ALA A 404 -18.60 16.51 23.62
C ALA A 404 -18.04 15.14 24.10
N GLU A 405 -18.88 14.10 24.16
CA GLU A 405 -18.50 12.73 24.49
C GLU A 405 -17.38 12.17 23.57
N LYS A 406 -17.40 12.49 22.29
CA LYS A 406 -16.33 12.08 21.37
C LYS A 406 -15.03 12.87 21.56
N LEU A 407 -15.11 14.13 21.96
CA LEU A 407 -13.98 15.02 22.07
C LEU A 407 -13.27 14.91 23.43
N GLU A 408 -13.97 14.54 24.51
CA GLU A 408 -13.41 14.44 25.86
C GLU A 408 -12.21 13.48 25.96
N HIS A 409 -12.25 12.37 25.20
CA HIS A 409 -11.20 11.36 25.22
C HIS A 409 -9.90 11.78 24.52
N PHE A 410 -9.95 12.80 23.66
CA PHE A 410 -8.81 13.32 22.90
C PHE A 410 -8.30 14.66 23.48
N THR A 411 -8.91 15.11 24.58
CA THR A 411 -8.58 16.40 25.19
C THR A 411 -7.42 16.27 26.16
N ASP A 412 -6.26 16.75 25.76
CA ASP A 412 -5.09 16.85 26.63
C ASP A 412 -5.18 18.07 27.57
N ARG A 413 -4.22 18.19 28.49
CA ARG A 413 -4.16 19.30 29.46
C ARG A 413 -4.08 20.65 28.76
N ARG A 414 -3.26 20.79 27.72
CA ARG A 414 -3.11 22.03 26.95
C ARG A 414 -4.41 22.49 26.32
N LEU A 415 -5.14 21.55 25.75
CA LEU A 415 -6.41 21.84 25.10
C LEU A 415 -7.49 22.19 26.14
N ARG A 416 -7.49 21.53 27.31
CA ARG A 416 -8.39 21.90 28.43
C ARG A 416 -8.12 23.31 28.94
N GLU A 417 -6.84 23.69 29.14
CA GLU A 417 -6.44 25.03 29.54
C GLU A 417 -6.96 26.06 28.51
N LYS A 418 -6.78 25.80 27.23
CA LYS A 418 -7.24 26.66 26.15
C LYS A 418 -8.77 26.78 26.09
N LEU A 419 -9.48 25.65 26.21
CA LEU A 419 -10.94 25.67 26.31
C LEU A 419 -11.44 26.46 27.53
N ASN A 420 -10.72 26.41 28.64
CA ASN A 420 -11.05 27.16 29.83
C ASN A 420 -10.78 28.69 29.70
N GLU A 421 -9.78 29.06 28.92
CA GLU A 421 -9.50 30.48 28.58
C GLU A 421 -10.54 31.04 27.61
N ASP A 422 -10.94 30.25 26.62
CA ASP A 422 -11.90 30.63 25.56
C ASP A 422 -13.36 30.63 26.05
N THR A 423 -13.70 29.84 27.08
CA THR A 423 -15.02 29.86 27.71
C THR A 423 -15.02 30.92 28.83
N ILE A 424 -15.76 31.99 28.63
CA ILE A 424 -15.88 33.08 29.63
C ILE A 424 -16.37 32.47 30.95
N ALA A 425 -15.47 32.36 31.90
CA ALA A 425 -15.55 31.96 33.30
C ALA A 425 -16.97 31.70 33.87
N THR A 426 -17.62 30.66 33.39
CA THR A 426 -18.82 30.10 34.03
C THR A 426 -18.43 28.81 34.73
N ASP A 427 -18.64 28.76 36.07
CA ASP A 427 -18.40 27.58 36.86
C ASP A 427 -19.38 26.42 36.55
N GLN A 428 -20.25 26.59 35.55
CA GLN A 428 -21.35 25.65 35.22
C GLN A 428 -21.40 25.37 33.71
N ASP A 429 -21.78 24.15 33.37
CA ASP A 429 -22.06 23.73 32.00
C ASP A 429 -23.42 24.29 31.49
N PRO A 430 -23.76 24.15 30.19
CA PRO A 430 -25.07 24.62 29.65
C PRO A 430 -26.29 23.97 30.30
N HIS A 431 -26.11 22.90 31.08
CA HIS A 431 -27.15 22.19 31.82
C HIS A 431 -27.16 22.58 33.31
N GLY A 432 -26.39 23.58 33.74
CA GLY A 432 -26.32 24.07 35.12
C GLY A 432 -25.55 23.20 36.10
N ARG A 433 -24.65 22.29 35.61
CA ARG A 433 -23.81 21.45 36.45
C ARG A 433 -22.46 22.09 36.68
N PRO A 434 -21.89 21.99 37.89
CA PRO A 434 -20.59 22.58 38.21
C PRO A 434 -19.46 21.93 37.39
N ILE A 435 -18.60 22.74 36.78
CA ILE A 435 -17.40 22.25 36.09
C ILE A 435 -16.35 21.90 37.16
N PRO A 436 -15.86 20.64 37.26
CA PRO A 436 -14.89 20.27 38.27
C PRO A 436 -13.59 21.12 38.14
N PRO A 437 -12.95 21.54 39.26
CA PRO A 437 -11.71 22.30 39.20
C PRO A 437 -10.56 21.48 38.58
N GLU A 438 -9.59 22.15 37.94
CA GLU A 438 -8.34 21.53 37.49
C GLU A 438 -7.44 21.34 38.71
N GLU A 439 -7.03 20.12 39.05
CA GLU A 439 -6.05 19.90 40.09
C GLU A 439 -4.66 20.33 39.62
N GLN A 440 -4.01 21.14 40.40
CA GLN A 440 -2.58 21.43 40.25
C GLN A 440 -1.82 20.15 40.65
N THR A 441 -1.42 19.36 39.69
CA THR A 441 -0.43 18.29 39.93
C THR A 441 0.88 18.97 40.35
N ASN A 442 1.20 18.85 41.62
CA ASN A 442 2.54 19.17 42.16
C ASN A 442 3.59 18.25 41.52
#